data_b74751468e9895d4721c6e3fe8e4f679
#
_entry.id   b74751468e9895d4721c6e3fe8e4f679
#
_cell.length_a   1.000
_cell.length_b   1.000
_cell.length_c   1.000
_cell.angle_alpha   90.00
_cell.angle_beta   90.00
_cell.angle_gamma   90.00
#
_symmetry.space_group_name_H-M   'P 1'
#
loop_
_entity.id
_entity.type
_entity.pdbx_description
1 polymer ?
#
loop_
_entity_poly.entity_id
_entity_poly.type
_entity_poly.pdbx_seq_one_letter_code
_entity_poly.pdbx_strand_id
1 'polypeptide(L)'
;MFYRLKKKIRAKYREATPIQLLVAYYGIATIITFGLLCLPWIKLPDAPETTLLDNLFMAISTISVTGLSTFPIDQVYNEYGVILLEILFQVGGFGVTMLATVAMVLTGRRIGLHQRQLIQFDMNQPRLSGMVKLVTSVFGLMIMVQVVFGLLFSLYFTWRHVYDNFSAALFHGMYISISAVTNAGFDVTGDSIAPFRQDYGFLMIIMVLVIIGSIGYPVLTEIEAWFFYKLRYRGLRKFRFSLFCKLAVFFAAIFTIVGTILLYLSENGGLHLRADSLHNFMSAMFYSVSSRNAGLQINSMNDFNHTTLLLLALLMFIGASPSSVGGGVRTTTIGIFILYLYSFIRGRNNINIFNRRISREDIQKAIVVVSLSTLLCISAVFILSATEDAPLLSLVFEVASAFGTTGLSLGITD
;
A
#
# COMPACT_ATOMS: atom_id res chain seq x y z
N MET A 1 32.53 4.76 28.65
CA MET A 1 31.73 5.55 27.70
C MET A 1 30.48 4.79 27.20
N PHE A 2 30.63 3.60 26.64
CA PHE A 2 29.52 2.76 26.10
C PHE A 2 28.40 2.44 27.12
N TYR A 3 28.73 2.11 28.36
CA TYR A 3 27.72 1.77 29.38
C TYR A 3 26.83 2.97 29.75
N ARG A 4 27.39 4.17 29.85
CA ARG A 4 26.63 5.41 30.12
C ARG A 4 25.72 5.77 28.95
N LEU A 5 26.19 5.58 27.70
CA LEU A 5 25.40 5.79 26.48
C LEU A 5 24.23 4.81 26.42
N LYS A 6 24.48 3.52 26.66
CA LYS A 6 23.45 2.46 26.70
C LYS A 6 22.39 2.72 27.78
N LYS A 7 22.78 3.26 28.94
CA LYS A 7 21.86 3.62 30.03
C LYS A 7 21.02 4.85 29.63
N LYS A 8 21.60 5.88 29.01
CA LYS A 8 20.89 7.06 28.51
C LYS A 8 19.88 6.69 27.40
N ILE A 9 20.29 5.87 26.44
CA ILE A 9 19.40 5.38 25.35
C ILE A 9 18.23 4.60 25.95
N ARG A 10 18.50 3.70 26.92
CA ARG A 10 17.46 2.91 27.58
C ARG A 10 16.48 3.74 28.42
N ALA A 11 16.94 4.83 29.04
CA ALA A 11 16.10 5.77 29.75
C ALA A 11 15.21 6.55 28.76
N LYS A 12 15.79 7.12 27.70
CA LYS A 12 15.08 7.87 26.66
C LYS A 12 14.05 6.99 25.91
N TYR A 13 14.38 5.70 25.67
CA TYR A 13 13.45 4.72 25.09
C TYR A 13 12.21 4.46 25.97
N ARG A 14 12.37 4.48 27.31
CA ARG A 14 11.26 4.28 28.26
C ARG A 14 10.35 5.50 28.40
N GLU A 15 10.88 6.69 28.18
CA GLU A 15 10.17 7.97 28.28
C GLU A 15 9.50 8.38 26.97
N ALA A 16 9.97 7.82 25.83
CA ALA A 16 9.46 8.16 24.52
C ALA A 16 8.03 7.64 24.29
N THR A 17 7.21 8.48 23.68
CA THR A 17 5.85 8.09 23.26
C THR A 17 5.90 7.06 22.12
N PRO A 18 4.85 6.21 21.95
CA PRO A 18 4.78 5.27 20.83
C PRO A 18 5.00 5.92 19.46
N ILE A 19 4.45 7.12 19.25
CA ILE A 19 4.62 7.89 18.00
C ILE A 19 6.09 8.24 17.75
N GLN A 20 6.78 8.78 18.77
CA GLN A 20 8.19 9.13 18.66
C GLN A 20 9.07 7.92 18.34
N LEU A 21 8.75 6.77 18.91
CA LEU A 21 9.49 5.53 18.64
C LEU A 21 9.23 5.04 17.22
N LEU A 22 7.99 5.11 16.71
CA LEU A 22 7.67 4.75 15.32
C LEU A 22 8.42 5.65 14.34
N VAL A 23 8.36 6.98 14.52
CA VAL A 23 9.10 7.93 13.67
C VAL A 23 10.60 7.63 13.70
N ALA A 24 11.17 7.35 14.87
CA ALA A 24 12.58 6.99 14.99
C ALA A 24 12.91 5.67 14.27
N TYR A 25 12.04 4.65 14.35
CA TYR A 25 12.25 3.38 13.66
C TYR A 25 12.21 3.51 12.15
N TYR A 26 11.21 4.22 11.63
CA TYR A 26 11.13 4.47 10.18
C TYR A 26 12.28 5.36 9.70
N GLY A 27 12.69 6.38 10.46
CA GLY A 27 13.86 7.20 10.14
C GLY A 27 15.16 6.40 10.10
N ILE A 28 15.38 5.50 11.07
CA ILE A 28 16.55 4.60 11.08
C ILE A 28 16.49 3.63 9.89
N ALA A 29 15.33 3.04 9.61
CA ALA A 29 15.16 2.15 8.47
C ALA A 29 15.48 2.87 7.14
N THR A 30 15.00 4.11 6.97
CA THR A 30 15.31 4.94 5.79
C THR A 30 16.81 5.22 5.66
N ILE A 31 17.50 5.56 6.75
CA ILE A 31 18.96 5.82 6.73
C ILE A 31 19.72 4.54 6.36
N ILE A 32 19.33 3.39 6.90
CA ILE A 32 19.94 2.10 6.56
C ILE A 32 19.69 1.78 5.09
N THR A 33 18.47 1.93 4.61
CA THR A 33 18.10 1.71 3.20
C THR A 33 18.89 2.62 2.27
N PHE A 34 18.99 3.92 2.60
CA PHE A 34 19.81 4.86 1.86
C PHE A 34 21.27 4.39 1.74
N GLY A 35 21.89 3.98 2.85
CA GLY A 35 23.23 3.45 2.84
C GLY A 35 23.40 2.18 2.00
N LEU A 36 22.40 1.29 1.99
CA LEU A 36 22.40 0.07 1.19
C LEU A 36 22.23 0.37 -0.31
N LEU A 37 21.36 1.32 -0.67
CA LEU A 37 21.11 1.70 -2.08
C LEU A 37 22.28 2.51 -2.69
N CYS A 38 23.15 3.08 -1.89
CA CYS A 38 24.39 3.72 -2.37
C CYS A 38 25.50 2.72 -2.71
N LEU A 39 25.36 1.42 -2.43
CA LEU A 39 26.42 0.44 -2.67
C LEU A 39 26.61 0.18 -4.18
N PRO A 40 27.85 0.21 -4.69
CA PRO A 40 28.10 0.09 -6.13
C PRO A 40 27.81 -1.33 -6.68
N TRP A 41 27.93 -2.37 -5.87
CA TRP A 41 27.77 -3.76 -6.32
C TRP A 41 26.33 -4.18 -6.65
N ILE A 42 25.34 -3.36 -6.26
CA ILE A 42 23.92 -3.58 -6.60
C ILE A 42 23.52 -2.89 -7.90
N LYS A 43 24.40 -2.10 -8.50
CA LYS A 43 24.15 -1.35 -9.73
C LYS A 43 24.75 -2.06 -10.94
N LEU A 44 24.17 -1.80 -12.10
CA LEU A 44 24.73 -2.26 -13.38
C LEU A 44 26.04 -1.52 -13.68
N PRO A 45 27.01 -2.14 -14.38
CA PRO A 45 28.28 -1.50 -14.74
C PRO A 45 28.10 -0.23 -15.60
N ASP A 46 27.12 -0.22 -16.48
CA ASP A 46 26.79 0.86 -17.40
C ASP A 46 25.58 1.71 -16.92
N ALA A 47 25.25 1.62 -15.62
CA ALA A 47 24.13 2.36 -15.05
C ALA A 47 24.35 3.88 -15.16
N PRO A 48 23.30 4.66 -15.44
CA PRO A 48 23.38 6.11 -15.35
C PRO A 48 23.81 6.56 -13.95
N GLU A 49 24.56 7.66 -13.87
CA GLU A 49 24.98 8.20 -12.58
C GLU A 49 23.77 8.65 -11.76
N THR A 50 23.60 8.09 -10.59
CA THR A 50 22.57 8.47 -9.64
C THR A 50 23.14 9.39 -8.57
N THR A 51 22.46 10.49 -8.29
CA THR A 51 22.85 11.43 -7.24
C THR A 51 22.55 10.86 -5.84
N LEU A 52 23.10 11.49 -4.81
CA LEU A 52 22.75 11.14 -3.43
C LEU A 52 21.27 11.44 -3.13
N LEU A 53 20.72 12.46 -3.78
CA LEU A 53 19.31 12.82 -3.62
C LEU A 53 18.38 11.75 -4.22
N ASP A 54 18.73 11.21 -5.39
CA ASP A 54 17.99 10.11 -6.01
C ASP A 54 17.98 8.86 -5.13
N ASN A 55 19.14 8.48 -4.60
CA ASN A 55 19.23 7.35 -3.68
C ASN A 55 18.45 7.59 -2.36
N LEU A 56 18.41 8.84 -1.87
CA LEU A 56 17.58 9.19 -0.70
C LEU A 56 16.10 9.13 -1.02
N PHE A 57 15.68 9.64 -2.18
CA PHE A 57 14.30 9.54 -2.66
C PHE A 57 13.87 8.07 -2.78
N MET A 58 14.69 7.25 -3.44
CA MET A 58 14.46 5.80 -3.54
C MET A 58 14.38 5.11 -2.17
N ALA A 59 15.21 5.49 -1.21
CA ALA A 59 15.16 4.92 0.13
C ALA A 59 13.86 5.27 0.85
N ILE A 60 13.39 6.51 0.73
CA ILE A 60 12.11 6.96 1.30
C ILE A 60 10.95 6.23 0.61
N SER A 61 10.95 6.21 -0.73
CA SER A 61 9.92 5.53 -1.53
C SER A 61 9.84 4.04 -1.22
N THR A 62 10.98 3.37 -1.06
CA THR A 62 11.07 1.94 -0.74
C THR A 62 10.52 1.64 0.66
N ILE A 63 10.90 2.39 1.69
CA ILE A 63 10.44 2.17 3.08
C ILE A 63 8.99 2.60 3.27
N SER A 64 8.54 3.65 2.59
CA SER A 64 7.11 4.03 2.59
C SER A 64 6.26 3.15 1.67
N VAL A 65 6.88 2.29 0.86
CA VAL A 65 6.22 1.42 -0.11
C VAL A 65 5.37 2.26 -1.08
N THR A 66 5.96 3.34 -1.59
CA THR A 66 5.27 4.28 -2.50
C THR A 66 5.36 3.85 -3.95
N GLY A 67 6.52 3.33 -4.38
CA GLY A 67 6.73 2.88 -5.76
C GLY A 67 7.15 3.98 -6.75
N LEU A 68 7.30 5.24 -6.31
CA LEU A 68 7.87 6.30 -7.13
C LEU A 68 9.38 6.15 -7.21
N SER A 69 9.95 6.37 -8.39
CA SER A 69 11.40 6.37 -8.65
C SER A 69 11.80 7.61 -9.44
N THR A 70 13.03 8.08 -9.25
CA THR A 70 13.64 9.19 -10.00
C THR A 70 14.51 8.71 -11.16
N PHE A 71 14.54 7.40 -11.39
CA PHE A 71 15.27 6.76 -12.48
C PHE A 71 14.67 5.39 -12.78
N PRO A 72 14.84 4.85 -14.00
CA PRO A 72 14.38 3.52 -14.38
C PRO A 72 15.15 2.44 -13.60
N ILE A 73 14.42 1.61 -12.85
CA ILE A 73 15.02 0.60 -11.94
C ILE A 73 15.76 -0.49 -12.74
N ASP A 74 15.20 -0.89 -13.88
CA ASP A 74 15.77 -1.88 -14.81
C ASP A 74 17.10 -1.45 -15.43
N GLN A 75 17.35 -0.13 -15.53
CA GLN A 75 18.58 0.43 -16.10
C GLN A 75 19.66 0.70 -15.05
N VAL A 76 19.27 0.79 -13.77
CA VAL A 76 20.21 1.16 -12.69
C VAL A 76 20.60 -0.06 -11.86
N TYR A 77 19.65 -0.90 -11.46
CA TYR A 77 19.92 -2.01 -10.55
C TYR A 77 20.07 -3.33 -11.28
N ASN A 78 21.06 -4.12 -10.84
CA ASN A 78 21.21 -5.52 -11.25
C ASN A 78 20.23 -6.42 -10.45
N GLU A 79 20.23 -7.73 -10.74
CA GLU A 79 19.35 -8.69 -10.04
C GLU A 79 19.50 -8.64 -8.51
N TYR A 80 20.73 -8.45 -7.99
CA TYR A 80 20.96 -8.32 -6.55
C TYR A 80 20.38 -7.03 -5.98
N GLY A 81 20.42 -5.94 -6.75
CA GLY A 81 19.79 -4.67 -6.40
C GLY A 81 18.27 -4.77 -6.34
N VAL A 82 17.65 -5.47 -7.30
CA VAL A 82 16.21 -5.73 -7.31
C VAL A 82 15.80 -6.62 -6.12
N ILE A 83 16.53 -7.69 -5.82
CA ILE A 83 16.28 -8.53 -4.63
C ILE A 83 16.41 -7.69 -3.34
N LEU A 84 17.42 -6.82 -3.27
CA LEU A 84 17.57 -5.94 -2.11
C LEU A 84 16.39 -4.99 -1.97
N LEU A 85 15.94 -4.35 -3.06
CA LEU A 85 14.73 -3.52 -3.08
C LEU A 85 13.52 -4.30 -2.59
N GLU A 86 13.34 -5.53 -3.07
CA GLU A 86 12.25 -6.43 -2.69
C GLU A 86 12.23 -6.70 -1.16
N ILE A 87 13.38 -6.99 -0.59
CA ILE A 87 13.53 -7.16 0.86
C ILE A 87 13.19 -5.87 1.61
N LEU A 88 13.68 -4.73 1.10
CA LEU A 88 13.50 -3.43 1.76
C LEU A 88 12.06 -2.94 1.72
N PHE A 89 11.36 -3.05 0.60
CA PHE A 89 9.94 -2.69 0.58
C PHE A 89 9.05 -3.70 1.32
N GLN A 90 9.47 -4.96 1.49
CA GLN A 90 8.83 -5.88 2.42
C GLN A 90 8.97 -5.39 3.88
N VAL A 91 10.14 -4.86 4.25
CA VAL A 91 10.36 -4.24 5.57
C VAL A 91 9.43 -3.04 5.76
N GLY A 92 9.26 -2.20 4.74
CA GLY A 92 8.31 -1.10 4.75
C GLY A 92 6.86 -1.57 4.87
N GLY A 93 6.44 -2.50 3.99
CA GLY A 93 5.07 -2.97 3.87
C GLY A 93 4.54 -3.73 5.09
N PHE A 94 5.34 -4.59 5.68
CA PHE A 94 4.98 -5.23 6.94
C PHE A 94 5.08 -4.28 8.14
N GLY A 95 5.86 -3.22 8.01
CA GLY A 95 6.19 -2.31 9.10
C GLY A 95 7.25 -2.89 10.04
N VAL A 96 8.11 -1.98 10.49
CA VAL A 96 9.26 -2.33 11.35
C VAL A 96 8.81 -3.02 12.65
N THR A 97 7.66 -2.62 13.21
CA THR A 97 7.12 -3.19 14.46
C THR A 97 6.65 -4.64 14.30
N MET A 98 6.04 -4.97 13.16
CA MET A 98 5.63 -6.34 12.84
C MET A 98 6.85 -7.25 12.71
N LEU A 99 7.84 -6.84 11.91
CA LEU A 99 9.06 -7.63 11.70
C LEU A 99 9.85 -7.81 12.99
N ALA A 100 10.00 -6.74 13.79
CA ALA A 100 10.65 -6.84 15.10
C ALA A 100 9.91 -7.82 16.03
N THR A 101 8.58 -7.84 15.98
CA THR A 101 7.76 -8.77 16.76
C THR A 101 7.97 -10.22 16.31
N VAL A 102 7.93 -10.47 15.01
CA VAL A 102 8.18 -11.79 14.43
C VAL A 102 9.58 -12.27 14.79
N ALA A 103 10.61 -11.42 14.65
CA ALA A 103 11.97 -11.76 15.04
C ALA A 103 12.10 -12.10 16.53
N MET A 104 11.38 -11.39 17.43
CA MET A 104 11.35 -11.72 18.85
C MET A 104 10.67 -13.06 19.11
N VAL A 105 9.58 -13.36 18.41
CA VAL A 105 8.88 -14.67 18.55
C VAL A 105 9.79 -15.80 18.09
N LEU A 106 10.44 -15.65 16.92
CA LEU A 106 11.35 -16.66 16.38
C LEU A 106 12.57 -16.90 17.29
N THR A 107 13.06 -15.85 17.96
CA THR A 107 14.19 -15.94 18.91
C THR A 107 13.75 -16.34 20.33
N GLY A 108 12.48 -16.66 20.56
CA GLY A 108 11.93 -17.06 21.87
C GLY A 108 11.94 -15.95 22.93
N ARG A 109 12.13 -14.68 22.53
CA ARG A 109 12.16 -13.55 23.47
C ARG A 109 10.76 -13.16 23.91
N ARG A 110 10.60 -12.82 25.18
CA ARG A 110 9.31 -12.34 25.74
C ARG A 110 9.02 -10.91 25.26
N ILE A 111 7.82 -10.71 24.71
CA ILE A 111 7.34 -9.40 24.27
C ILE A 111 6.74 -8.66 25.46
N GLY A 112 7.37 -7.58 25.88
CA GLY A 112 6.96 -6.74 27.01
C GLY A 112 5.71 -5.89 26.69
N LEU A 113 5.13 -5.28 27.73
CA LEU A 113 3.93 -4.44 27.62
C LEU A 113 4.15 -3.26 26.66
N HIS A 114 5.28 -2.58 26.79
CA HIS A 114 5.62 -1.43 25.94
C HIS A 114 5.69 -1.78 24.44
N GLN A 115 6.22 -2.94 24.09
CA GLN A 115 6.25 -3.42 22.72
C GLN A 115 4.86 -3.77 22.18
N ARG A 116 3.99 -4.34 23.03
CA ARG A 116 2.58 -4.58 22.65
C ARG A 116 1.81 -3.28 22.42
N GLN A 117 2.11 -2.23 23.18
CA GLN A 117 1.55 -0.88 22.97
C GLN A 117 2.00 -0.28 21.63
N LEU A 118 3.28 -0.46 21.27
CA LEU A 118 3.79 -0.04 19.95
C LEU A 118 3.06 -0.75 18.80
N ILE A 119 2.91 -2.08 18.89
CA ILE A 119 2.18 -2.87 17.89
C ILE A 119 0.71 -2.42 17.83
N GLN A 120 0.08 -2.22 18.98
CA GLN A 120 -1.30 -1.76 19.07
C GLN A 120 -1.48 -0.42 18.37
N PHE A 121 -0.55 0.51 18.59
CA PHE A 121 -0.58 1.83 17.99
C PHE A 121 -0.35 1.77 16.47
N ASP A 122 0.67 1.05 16.04
CA ASP A 122 1.02 0.88 14.61
C ASP A 122 -0.12 0.21 13.83
N MET A 123 -0.72 -0.83 14.42
CA MET A 123 -1.85 -1.53 13.81
C MET A 123 -3.21 -0.90 14.09
N ASN A 124 -3.26 0.28 14.71
CA ASN A 124 -4.49 1.00 15.06
C ASN A 124 -5.55 0.08 15.71
N GLN A 125 -5.14 -0.75 16.66
CA GLN A 125 -6.01 -1.71 17.34
C GLN A 125 -6.50 -1.18 18.70
N PRO A 126 -7.79 -1.38 19.06
CA PRO A 126 -8.32 -0.90 20.34
C PRO A 126 -7.88 -1.74 21.55
N ARG A 127 -7.36 -2.95 21.35
CA ARG A 127 -7.04 -3.89 22.43
C ARG A 127 -5.59 -4.36 22.38
N LEU A 128 -4.96 -4.48 23.55
CA LEU A 128 -3.60 -5.00 23.70
C LEU A 128 -3.53 -6.56 23.65
N SER A 129 -4.63 -7.22 23.99
CA SER A 129 -4.66 -8.68 24.02
C SER A 129 -4.69 -9.27 22.61
N GLY A 130 -3.91 -10.32 22.36
CA GLY A 130 -3.89 -11.03 21.09
C GLY A 130 -3.02 -10.39 19.99
N MET A 131 -2.37 -9.25 20.24
CA MET A 131 -1.56 -8.54 19.25
C MET A 131 -0.45 -9.39 18.64
N VAL A 132 0.27 -10.14 19.48
CA VAL A 132 1.35 -11.02 19.00
C VAL A 132 0.82 -12.10 18.05
N LYS A 133 -0.31 -12.73 18.43
CA LYS A 133 -0.96 -13.75 17.59
C LYS A 133 -1.46 -13.15 16.27
N LEU A 134 -2.03 -11.95 16.31
CA LEU A 134 -2.48 -11.22 15.12
C LEU A 134 -1.30 -10.98 14.17
N VAL A 135 -0.20 -10.43 14.68
CA VAL A 135 1.01 -10.13 13.89
C VAL A 135 1.58 -11.40 13.25
N THR A 136 1.75 -12.47 14.04
CA THR A 136 2.34 -13.71 13.51
C THR A 136 1.43 -14.43 12.52
N SER A 137 0.11 -14.40 12.73
CA SER A 137 -0.87 -14.99 11.79
C SER A 137 -0.87 -14.23 10.47
N VAL A 138 -0.93 -12.88 10.53
CA VAL A 138 -0.91 -12.03 9.33
C VAL A 138 0.39 -12.19 8.56
N PHE A 139 1.53 -12.13 9.24
CA PHE A 139 2.84 -12.32 8.61
C PHE A 139 2.92 -13.67 7.88
N GLY A 140 2.54 -14.75 8.56
CA GLY A 140 2.51 -16.08 7.95
C GLY A 140 1.57 -16.19 6.77
N LEU A 141 0.36 -15.58 6.85
CA LEU A 141 -0.61 -15.55 5.76
C LEU A 141 -0.05 -14.79 4.55
N MET A 142 0.54 -13.60 4.76
CA MET A 142 1.09 -12.77 3.68
C MET A 142 2.24 -13.49 2.97
N ILE A 143 3.19 -14.06 3.71
CA ILE A 143 4.30 -14.83 3.11
C ILE A 143 3.76 -16.05 2.35
N MET A 144 2.78 -16.77 2.92
CA MET A 144 2.17 -17.91 2.24
C MET A 144 1.53 -17.49 0.91
N VAL A 145 0.77 -16.39 0.89
CA VAL A 145 0.14 -15.86 -0.32
C VAL A 145 1.20 -15.46 -1.34
N GLN A 146 2.24 -14.73 -0.94
CA GLN A 146 3.33 -14.33 -1.81
C GLN A 146 4.04 -15.53 -2.47
N VAL A 147 4.37 -16.55 -1.68
CA VAL A 147 5.06 -17.74 -2.20
C VAL A 147 4.15 -18.54 -3.14
N VAL A 148 2.89 -18.78 -2.75
CA VAL A 148 1.96 -19.56 -3.57
C VAL A 148 1.70 -18.87 -4.91
N PHE A 149 1.38 -17.57 -4.91
CA PHE A 149 1.11 -16.84 -6.15
C PHE A 149 2.39 -16.54 -6.94
N GLY A 150 3.53 -16.36 -6.29
CA GLY A 150 4.82 -16.26 -6.95
C GLY A 150 5.15 -17.51 -7.76
N LEU A 151 4.95 -18.70 -7.18
CA LEU A 151 5.12 -19.96 -7.90
C LEU A 151 4.08 -20.14 -9.02
N LEU A 152 2.83 -19.75 -8.80
CA LEU A 152 1.79 -19.78 -9.84
C LEU A 152 2.14 -18.87 -11.03
N PHE A 153 2.60 -17.64 -10.78
CA PHE A 153 3.05 -16.74 -11.83
C PHE A 153 4.30 -17.27 -12.55
N SER A 154 5.25 -17.86 -11.81
CA SER A 154 6.43 -18.48 -12.43
C SER A 154 6.07 -19.61 -13.39
N LEU A 155 5.14 -20.48 -12.98
CA LEU A 155 4.62 -21.54 -13.86
C LEU A 155 3.85 -20.97 -15.05
N TYR A 156 3.06 -19.93 -14.83
CA TYR A 156 2.31 -19.25 -15.89
C TYR A 156 3.26 -18.62 -16.91
N PHE A 157 4.30 -17.91 -16.49
CA PHE A 157 5.30 -17.30 -17.38
C PHE A 157 6.09 -18.34 -18.16
N THR A 158 6.43 -19.45 -17.52
CA THR A 158 7.09 -20.57 -18.20
C THR A 158 6.17 -21.20 -19.26
N TRP A 159 4.89 -21.41 -18.93
CA TRP A 159 3.90 -21.97 -19.86
C TRP A 159 3.62 -21.05 -21.06
N ARG A 160 3.62 -19.75 -20.85
CA ARG A 160 3.40 -18.72 -21.89
C ARG A 160 4.68 -18.37 -22.65
N HIS A 161 5.83 -18.95 -22.28
CA HIS A 161 7.15 -18.61 -22.85
C HIS A 161 7.46 -17.10 -22.78
N VAL A 162 7.09 -16.43 -21.67
CA VAL A 162 7.35 -14.99 -21.48
C VAL A 162 8.84 -14.75 -21.25
N TYR A 163 9.51 -15.68 -20.57
CA TYR A 163 10.94 -15.67 -20.31
C TYR A 163 11.59 -16.95 -20.83
N ASP A 164 12.84 -16.84 -21.31
CA ASP A 164 13.57 -17.95 -21.92
C ASP A 164 13.91 -19.08 -20.94
N ASN A 165 14.13 -18.71 -19.66
CA ASN A 165 14.57 -19.64 -18.63
C ASN A 165 13.60 -19.66 -17.44
N PHE A 166 13.44 -20.83 -16.81
CA PHE A 166 12.64 -20.98 -15.59
C PHE A 166 13.16 -20.11 -14.44
N SER A 167 14.48 -19.88 -14.34
CA SER A 167 15.07 -18.99 -13.31
C SER A 167 14.58 -17.56 -13.45
N ALA A 168 14.53 -17.00 -14.67
CA ALA A 168 13.98 -15.67 -14.91
C ALA A 168 12.46 -15.62 -14.65
N ALA A 169 11.73 -16.65 -15.09
CA ALA A 169 10.30 -16.76 -14.80
C ALA A 169 10.02 -16.83 -13.29
N LEU A 170 10.87 -17.52 -12.52
CA LEU A 170 10.76 -17.61 -11.06
C LEU A 170 11.05 -16.24 -10.40
N PHE A 171 12.10 -15.57 -10.83
CA PHE A 171 12.48 -14.25 -10.32
C PHE A 171 11.34 -13.22 -10.52
N HIS A 172 10.87 -13.06 -11.76
CA HIS A 172 9.81 -12.11 -12.07
C HIS A 172 8.45 -12.52 -11.49
N GLY A 173 8.14 -13.83 -11.44
CA GLY A 173 6.91 -14.33 -10.82
C GLY A 173 6.85 -14.07 -9.33
N MET A 174 7.96 -14.29 -8.61
CA MET A 174 8.07 -13.96 -7.18
C MET A 174 7.98 -12.45 -6.98
N TYR A 175 8.73 -11.67 -7.76
CA TYR A 175 8.71 -10.22 -7.68
C TYR A 175 7.30 -9.64 -7.84
N ILE A 176 6.57 -10.00 -8.90
CA ILE A 176 5.20 -9.51 -9.14
C ILE A 176 4.26 -9.90 -8.00
N SER A 177 4.35 -11.13 -7.49
CA SER A 177 3.52 -11.57 -6.37
C SER A 177 3.80 -10.77 -5.10
N ILE A 178 5.07 -10.56 -4.76
CA ILE A 178 5.49 -9.81 -3.59
C ILE A 178 5.09 -8.34 -3.75
N SER A 179 5.38 -7.72 -4.90
CA SER A 179 5.01 -6.35 -5.21
C SER A 179 3.49 -6.13 -5.14
N ALA A 180 2.68 -7.03 -5.71
CA ALA A 180 1.22 -6.92 -5.65
C ALA A 180 0.65 -7.05 -4.23
N VAL A 181 1.19 -7.98 -3.39
CA VAL A 181 0.72 -8.17 -2.02
C VAL A 181 1.19 -7.05 -1.08
N THR A 182 2.41 -6.54 -1.28
CA THR A 182 2.93 -5.40 -0.52
C THR A 182 2.49 -4.06 -1.09
N ASN A 183 1.82 -4.06 -2.25
CA ASN A 183 1.43 -2.85 -2.97
C ASN A 183 2.64 -1.92 -3.22
N ALA A 184 3.77 -2.48 -3.64
CA ALA A 184 5.02 -1.73 -3.76
C ALA A 184 5.09 -0.89 -5.05
N GLY A 185 4.49 -1.38 -6.15
CA GLY A 185 4.33 -0.63 -7.40
C GLY A 185 5.60 -0.32 -8.17
N PHE A 186 6.77 -0.72 -7.70
CA PHE A 186 8.02 -0.50 -8.41
C PHE A 186 8.07 -1.29 -9.71
N ASP A 187 8.44 -0.62 -10.79
CA ASP A 187 8.64 -1.22 -12.09
C ASP A 187 10.09 -1.67 -12.28
N VAL A 188 10.28 -2.97 -12.43
CA VAL A 188 11.61 -3.59 -12.67
C VAL A 188 11.73 -4.14 -14.09
N THR A 189 10.73 -3.92 -14.94
CA THR A 189 10.69 -4.43 -16.31
C THR A 189 10.73 -3.31 -17.35
N GLY A 190 10.54 -2.05 -16.93
CA GLY A 190 10.40 -0.87 -17.78
C GLY A 190 9.00 -0.62 -18.31
N ASP A 191 8.17 -1.68 -18.37
CA ASP A 191 6.79 -1.62 -18.89
C ASP A 191 5.72 -2.01 -17.84
N SER A 192 6.11 -2.13 -16.57
CA SER A 192 5.24 -2.62 -15.49
C SER A 192 4.54 -3.93 -15.86
N ILE A 193 3.22 -3.99 -15.85
CA ILE A 193 2.45 -5.16 -16.29
C ILE A 193 1.69 -4.91 -17.60
N ALA A 194 2.05 -3.88 -18.37
CA ALA A 194 1.46 -3.57 -19.67
C ALA A 194 1.48 -4.71 -20.68
N PRO A 195 2.51 -5.59 -20.75
CA PRO A 195 2.50 -6.77 -21.61
C PRO A 195 1.30 -7.71 -21.36
N PHE A 196 0.74 -7.69 -20.14
CA PHE A 196 -0.39 -8.55 -19.75
C PHE A 196 -1.74 -7.83 -19.78
N ARG A 197 -1.85 -6.63 -20.38
CA ARG A 197 -3.08 -5.82 -20.40
C ARG A 197 -4.31 -6.52 -21.00
N GLN A 198 -4.12 -7.49 -21.87
CA GLN A 198 -5.19 -8.28 -22.48
C GLN A 198 -5.45 -9.61 -21.76
N ASP A 199 -4.64 -9.96 -20.78
CA ASP A 199 -4.82 -11.16 -19.98
C ASP A 199 -5.67 -10.89 -18.74
N TYR A 200 -6.97 -10.96 -18.92
CA TYR A 200 -7.94 -10.64 -17.86
C TYR A 200 -7.82 -11.59 -16.67
N GLY A 201 -7.42 -12.85 -16.88
CA GLY A 201 -7.21 -13.80 -15.80
C GLY A 201 -6.05 -13.38 -14.91
N PHE A 202 -4.93 -13.01 -15.51
CA PHE A 202 -3.76 -12.49 -14.81
C PHE A 202 -4.10 -11.19 -14.03
N LEU A 203 -4.76 -10.22 -14.70
CA LEU A 203 -5.16 -8.97 -14.08
C LEU A 203 -6.11 -9.17 -12.88
N MET A 204 -7.06 -10.11 -12.98
CA MET A 204 -7.96 -10.43 -11.85
C MET A 204 -7.19 -10.98 -10.66
N ILE A 205 -6.20 -11.85 -10.88
CA ILE A 205 -5.37 -12.37 -9.77
C ILE A 205 -4.57 -11.24 -9.14
N ILE A 206 -3.93 -10.38 -9.95
CA ILE A 206 -3.20 -9.19 -9.43
C ILE A 206 -4.11 -8.31 -8.59
N MET A 207 -5.32 -7.97 -9.07
CA MET A 207 -6.28 -7.17 -8.31
C MET A 207 -6.65 -7.82 -6.96
N VAL A 208 -6.82 -9.14 -6.93
CA VAL A 208 -7.09 -9.87 -5.68
C VAL A 208 -5.90 -9.75 -4.72
N LEU A 209 -4.65 -9.89 -5.20
CA LEU A 209 -3.45 -9.75 -4.37
C LEU A 209 -3.31 -8.33 -3.80
N VAL A 210 -3.53 -7.32 -4.64
CA VAL A 210 -3.55 -5.90 -4.23
C VAL A 210 -4.63 -5.65 -3.16
N ILE A 211 -5.83 -6.21 -3.32
CA ILE A 211 -6.90 -6.10 -2.32
C ILE A 211 -6.49 -6.78 -1.01
N ILE A 212 -5.85 -7.95 -1.06
CA ILE A 212 -5.34 -8.64 0.14
C ILE A 212 -4.37 -7.73 0.91
N GLY A 213 -3.44 -7.05 0.22
CA GLY A 213 -2.51 -6.10 0.85
C GLY A 213 -3.20 -4.86 1.42
N SER A 214 -4.23 -4.35 0.75
CA SER A 214 -4.87 -3.06 1.06
C SER A 214 -6.10 -3.12 1.97
N ILE A 215 -6.70 -4.31 2.23
CA ILE A 215 -7.97 -4.42 2.97
C ILE A 215 -7.84 -4.28 4.48
N GLY A 216 -6.63 -4.44 5.01
CA GLY A 216 -6.32 -4.34 6.44
C GLY A 216 -6.16 -5.70 7.15
N TYR A 217 -5.12 -5.80 7.94
CA TYR A 217 -4.72 -7.02 8.64
C TYR A 217 -5.80 -7.63 9.56
N PRO A 218 -6.58 -6.83 10.34
CA PRO A 218 -7.65 -7.38 11.16
C PRO A 218 -8.78 -8.02 10.34
N VAL A 219 -9.03 -7.50 9.13
CA VAL A 219 -10.04 -8.09 8.22
C VAL A 219 -9.57 -9.45 7.75
N LEU A 220 -8.31 -9.60 7.37
CA LEU A 220 -7.73 -10.86 6.93
C LEU A 220 -7.80 -11.93 8.03
N THR A 221 -7.45 -11.57 9.27
CA THR A 221 -7.54 -12.51 10.39
C THR A 221 -8.98 -12.90 10.74
N GLU A 222 -9.95 -12.01 10.57
CA GLU A 222 -11.36 -12.36 10.74
C GLU A 222 -11.88 -13.25 9.61
N ILE A 223 -11.43 -13.06 8.37
CA ILE A 223 -11.73 -13.93 7.23
C ILE A 223 -11.10 -15.31 7.44
N GLU A 224 -9.83 -15.37 7.85
CA GLU A 224 -9.15 -16.62 8.22
C GLU A 224 -9.93 -17.38 9.33
N ALA A 225 -10.28 -16.68 10.40
CA ALA A 225 -11.06 -17.22 11.49
C ALA A 225 -12.45 -17.71 11.04
N TRP A 226 -13.12 -16.98 10.14
CA TRP A 226 -14.40 -17.39 9.57
C TRP A 226 -14.26 -18.65 8.72
N PHE A 227 -13.19 -18.76 7.92
CA PHE A 227 -12.95 -19.93 7.09
C PHE A 227 -12.76 -21.19 7.94
N PHE A 228 -11.88 -21.15 8.97
CA PHE A 228 -11.68 -22.27 9.90
C PHE A 228 -12.94 -22.56 10.72
N TYR A 229 -13.70 -21.54 11.12
CA TYR A 229 -14.94 -21.71 11.82
C TYR A 229 -15.98 -22.45 10.97
N LYS A 230 -16.10 -22.10 9.69
CA LYS A 230 -17.02 -22.75 8.76
C LYS A 230 -16.65 -24.22 8.52
N LEU A 231 -15.36 -24.52 8.38
CA LEU A 231 -14.86 -25.89 8.25
C LEU A 231 -15.16 -26.71 9.51
N ARG A 232 -14.91 -26.14 10.69
CA ARG A 232 -15.04 -26.86 11.97
C ARG A 232 -16.51 -27.11 12.37
N TYR A 233 -17.36 -26.11 12.17
CA TYR A 233 -18.77 -26.17 12.65
C TYR A 233 -19.79 -26.46 11.54
N ARG A 234 -19.35 -26.71 10.30
CA ARG A 234 -20.21 -27.06 9.14
C ARG A 234 -21.46 -26.19 8.99
N GLY A 235 -21.39 -24.91 9.39
CA GLY A 235 -22.49 -23.96 9.27
C GLY A 235 -23.53 -23.96 10.37
N LEU A 236 -23.39 -24.81 11.41
CA LEU A 236 -24.35 -24.91 12.53
C LEU A 236 -24.46 -23.65 13.40
N ARG A 237 -23.49 -22.77 13.35
CA ARG A 237 -23.49 -21.49 14.08
C ARG A 237 -23.15 -20.33 13.16
N LYS A 238 -23.76 -19.15 13.39
CA LYS A 238 -23.48 -17.92 12.61
C LYS A 238 -22.21 -17.24 13.15
N PHE A 239 -21.20 -17.06 12.32
CA PHE A 239 -20.04 -16.23 12.62
C PHE A 239 -20.43 -14.74 12.58
N ARG A 240 -19.97 -13.94 13.54
CA ARG A 240 -20.27 -12.51 13.62
C ARG A 240 -19.01 -11.70 13.38
N PHE A 241 -18.91 -11.05 12.22
CA PHE A 241 -17.85 -10.11 11.92
C PHE A 241 -17.91 -8.86 12.80
N SER A 242 -16.75 -8.31 13.15
CA SER A 242 -16.65 -7.04 13.88
C SER A 242 -17.22 -5.88 13.07
N LEU A 243 -17.54 -4.76 13.75
CA LEU A 243 -17.96 -3.53 13.06
C LEU A 243 -16.84 -3.01 12.16
N PHE A 244 -15.60 -3.08 12.63
CA PHE A 244 -14.42 -2.68 11.86
C PHE A 244 -14.32 -3.45 10.53
N CYS A 245 -14.39 -4.77 10.57
CA CYS A 245 -14.35 -5.61 9.37
C CYS A 245 -15.47 -5.24 8.37
N LYS A 246 -16.70 -5.09 8.86
CA LYS A 246 -17.84 -4.70 8.02
C LYS A 246 -17.64 -3.34 7.37
N LEU A 247 -17.17 -2.34 8.11
CA LEU A 247 -16.93 -1.00 7.59
C LEU A 247 -15.79 -1.00 6.57
N ALA A 248 -14.68 -1.67 6.87
CA ALA A 248 -13.53 -1.73 5.97
C ALA A 248 -13.89 -2.38 4.64
N VAL A 249 -14.55 -3.55 4.66
CA VAL A 249 -14.98 -4.25 3.44
C VAL A 249 -16.03 -3.44 2.67
N PHE A 250 -17.02 -2.87 3.38
CA PHE A 250 -18.09 -2.08 2.76
C PHE A 250 -17.55 -0.85 2.03
N PHE A 251 -16.73 -0.03 2.69
CA PHE A 251 -16.17 1.16 2.04
C PHE A 251 -15.15 0.82 0.97
N ALA A 252 -14.31 -0.21 1.17
CA ALA A 252 -13.40 -0.67 0.14
C ALA A 252 -14.16 -1.10 -1.13
N ALA A 253 -15.24 -1.87 -0.98
CA ALA A 253 -16.10 -2.29 -2.10
C ALA A 253 -16.80 -1.11 -2.79
N ILE A 254 -17.39 -0.18 -2.02
CA ILE A 254 -18.05 1.01 -2.59
C ILE A 254 -17.07 1.85 -3.38
N PHE A 255 -15.90 2.18 -2.83
CA PHE A 255 -14.92 3.00 -3.55
C PHE A 255 -14.36 2.29 -4.78
N THR A 256 -14.22 0.97 -4.75
CA THR A 256 -13.84 0.20 -5.96
C THR A 256 -14.93 0.25 -7.02
N ILE A 257 -16.18 -0.01 -6.64
CA ILE A 257 -17.31 -0.02 -7.60
C ILE A 257 -17.54 1.38 -8.18
N VAL A 258 -17.63 2.40 -7.31
CA VAL A 258 -17.85 3.78 -7.75
C VAL A 258 -16.66 4.28 -8.57
N GLY A 259 -15.43 4.00 -8.14
CA GLY A 259 -14.22 4.32 -8.90
C GLY A 259 -14.22 3.68 -10.28
N THR A 260 -14.53 2.37 -10.38
CA THR A 260 -14.63 1.67 -11.66
C THR A 260 -15.67 2.32 -12.58
N ILE A 261 -16.87 2.62 -12.06
CA ILE A 261 -17.95 3.24 -12.86
C ILE A 261 -17.53 4.62 -13.34
N LEU A 262 -16.96 5.46 -12.46
CA LEU A 262 -16.57 6.82 -12.82
C LEU A 262 -15.43 6.82 -13.84
N LEU A 263 -14.41 5.97 -13.66
CA LEU A 263 -13.30 5.82 -14.60
C LEU A 263 -13.80 5.31 -15.96
N TYR A 264 -14.67 4.29 -15.96
CA TYR A 264 -15.25 3.77 -17.19
C TYR A 264 -16.07 4.82 -17.96
N LEU A 265 -16.88 5.62 -17.26
CA LEU A 265 -17.66 6.69 -17.88
C LEU A 265 -16.79 7.85 -18.36
N SER A 266 -15.73 8.18 -17.64
CA SER A 266 -14.80 9.23 -17.99
C SER A 266 -14.03 8.92 -19.28
N GLU A 267 -13.63 7.66 -19.51
CA GLU A 267 -12.89 7.24 -20.71
C GLU A 267 -13.78 6.91 -21.90
N ASN A 268 -15.05 6.50 -21.70
CA ASN A 268 -15.97 6.24 -22.82
C ASN A 268 -16.30 7.47 -23.68
N GLY A 269 -16.07 8.69 -23.17
CA GLY A 269 -16.12 9.92 -23.94
C GLY A 269 -14.81 10.28 -24.66
N GLY A 270 -13.70 9.57 -24.36
CA GLY A 270 -12.35 9.79 -24.84
C GLY A 270 -11.91 8.81 -25.93
N LEU A 271 -10.98 9.22 -26.76
CA LEU A 271 -10.66 8.69 -28.08
C LEU A 271 -9.94 7.33 -28.10
N HIS A 272 -9.42 6.81 -27.00
CA HIS A 272 -8.42 5.74 -27.04
C HIS A 272 -8.88 4.33 -26.69
N LEU A 273 -10.11 4.17 -26.16
CA LEU A 273 -10.62 2.89 -25.72
C LEU A 273 -11.74 2.30 -26.63
N ARG A 274 -11.67 2.58 -27.92
CA ARG A 274 -12.74 2.25 -28.90
C ARG A 274 -12.90 0.78 -29.26
N ALA A 275 -12.01 -0.12 -28.86
CA ALA A 275 -12.02 -1.46 -29.44
C ALA A 275 -12.97 -2.44 -28.72
N ASP A 276 -12.95 -2.51 -27.38
CA ASP A 276 -13.71 -3.54 -26.66
C ASP A 276 -14.28 -3.00 -25.33
N SER A 277 -15.59 -3.03 -25.19
CA SER A 277 -16.31 -2.67 -23.97
C SER A 277 -15.80 -3.45 -22.74
N LEU A 278 -15.43 -4.71 -22.92
CA LEU A 278 -14.88 -5.56 -21.85
C LEU A 278 -13.48 -5.10 -21.44
N HIS A 279 -12.61 -4.79 -22.41
CA HIS A 279 -11.26 -4.31 -22.14
C HIS A 279 -11.29 -2.99 -21.36
N ASN A 280 -12.14 -2.05 -21.77
CA ASN A 280 -12.32 -0.76 -21.10
C ASN A 280 -12.83 -0.91 -19.68
N PHE A 281 -13.78 -1.82 -19.47
CA PHE A 281 -14.30 -2.12 -18.14
C PHE A 281 -13.22 -2.74 -17.23
N MET A 282 -12.46 -3.71 -17.77
CA MET A 282 -11.37 -4.34 -17.01
C MET A 282 -10.25 -3.37 -16.68
N SER A 283 -9.88 -2.48 -17.60
CA SER A 283 -8.91 -1.41 -17.35
C SER A 283 -9.40 -0.45 -16.28
N ALA A 284 -10.65 0.02 -16.36
CA ALA A 284 -11.24 0.89 -15.34
C ALA A 284 -11.29 0.22 -13.96
N MET A 285 -11.64 -1.06 -13.90
CA MET A 285 -11.64 -1.83 -12.66
C MET A 285 -10.22 -2.01 -12.11
N PHE A 286 -9.26 -2.31 -12.98
CA PHE A 286 -7.86 -2.44 -12.60
C PHE A 286 -7.33 -1.13 -11.99
N TYR A 287 -7.53 0.01 -12.67
CA TYR A 287 -7.08 1.30 -12.16
C TYR A 287 -7.84 1.76 -10.90
N SER A 288 -9.12 1.41 -10.76
CA SER A 288 -9.85 1.66 -9.52
C SER A 288 -9.26 0.90 -8.32
N VAL A 289 -8.64 -0.26 -8.54
CA VAL A 289 -7.96 -1.03 -7.50
C VAL A 289 -6.52 -0.54 -7.34
N SER A 290 -5.76 -0.41 -8.43
CA SER A 290 -4.34 -0.07 -8.42
C SER A 290 -4.09 1.34 -7.89
N SER A 291 -4.89 2.34 -8.29
CA SER A 291 -4.74 3.73 -7.85
C SER A 291 -4.88 3.94 -6.36
N ARG A 292 -5.51 3.01 -5.63
CA ARG A 292 -5.66 3.18 -4.19
C ARG A 292 -4.41 2.82 -3.39
N ASN A 293 -3.41 2.18 -4.00
CA ASN A 293 -2.14 1.91 -3.32
C ASN A 293 -1.12 1.05 -4.06
N ALA A 294 -1.42 0.49 -5.22
CA ALA A 294 -0.55 -0.55 -5.79
C ALA A 294 0.43 -0.02 -6.85
N GLY A 295 0.11 1.08 -7.53
CA GLY A 295 0.97 1.73 -8.51
C GLY A 295 1.25 0.94 -9.79
N LEU A 296 0.70 -0.26 -9.90
CA LEU A 296 0.88 -1.08 -11.10
C LEU A 296 0.14 -0.48 -12.29
N GLN A 297 0.79 -0.49 -13.46
CA GLN A 297 0.31 0.14 -14.69
C GLN A 297 0.12 -0.88 -15.80
N ILE A 298 -0.96 -0.71 -16.58
CA ILE A 298 -1.24 -1.48 -17.80
C ILE A 298 -1.23 -0.59 -19.06
N ASN A 299 -1.28 0.74 -18.91
CA ASN A 299 -1.18 1.75 -19.94
C ASN A 299 -0.34 2.92 -19.42
N SER A 300 0.21 3.74 -20.31
CA SER A 300 0.86 5.00 -19.92
C SER A 300 -0.17 5.94 -19.27
N MET A 301 0.21 6.60 -18.17
CA MET A 301 -0.66 7.58 -17.51
C MET A 301 -0.95 8.79 -18.40
N ASN A 302 -0.05 9.10 -19.33
CA ASN A 302 -0.21 10.22 -20.28
C ASN A 302 -1.30 9.96 -21.34
N ASP A 303 -1.77 8.72 -21.50
CA ASP A 303 -2.85 8.38 -22.44
C ASP A 303 -4.24 8.73 -21.91
N PHE A 304 -4.37 9.01 -20.61
CA PHE A 304 -5.64 9.29 -19.96
C PHE A 304 -6.05 10.77 -20.11
N ASN A 305 -7.36 10.98 -20.17
CA ASN A 305 -7.90 12.33 -20.18
C ASN A 305 -7.78 13.02 -18.79
N HIS A 306 -7.83 14.36 -18.78
CA HIS A 306 -7.69 15.15 -17.55
C HIS A 306 -8.72 14.79 -16.46
N THR A 307 -9.94 14.40 -16.85
CA THR A 307 -10.98 13.99 -15.89
C THR A 307 -10.63 12.69 -15.22
N THR A 308 -10.11 11.72 -15.98
CA THR A 308 -9.63 10.44 -15.45
C THR A 308 -8.45 10.64 -14.51
N LEU A 309 -7.48 11.49 -14.88
CA LEU A 309 -6.34 11.80 -14.02
C LEU A 309 -6.78 12.44 -12.68
N LEU A 310 -7.74 13.35 -12.69
CA LEU A 310 -8.31 13.93 -11.47
C LEU A 310 -9.04 12.87 -10.62
N LEU A 311 -9.79 11.96 -11.25
CA LEU A 311 -10.45 10.87 -10.55
C LEU A 311 -9.44 9.90 -9.92
N LEU A 312 -8.36 9.57 -10.64
CA LEU A 312 -7.27 8.76 -10.12
C LEU A 312 -6.58 9.45 -8.93
N ALA A 313 -6.28 10.76 -9.04
CA ALA A 313 -5.72 11.54 -7.94
C ALA A 313 -6.63 11.52 -6.70
N LEU A 314 -7.95 11.62 -6.88
CA LEU A 314 -8.92 11.50 -5.78
C LEU A 314 -8.90 10.10 -5.15
N LEU A 315 -8.83 9.03 -5.95
CA LEU A 315 -8.77 7.65 -5.47
C LEU A 315 -7.44 7.40 -4.72
N MET A 316 -6.32 7.93 -5.21
CA MET A 316 -5.01 7.89 -4.54
C MET A 316 -5.04 8.60 -3.18
N PHE A 317 -5.68 9.77 -3.11
CA PHE A 317 -5.88 10.48 -1.84
C PHE A 317 -6.69 9.65 -0.82
N ILE A 318 -7.75 8.95 -1.26
CA ILE A 318 -8.56 8.08 -0.39
C ILE A 318 -7.74 6.91 0.14
N GLY A 319 -6.81 6.35 -0.66
CA GLY A 319 -5.87 5.32 -0.25
C GLY A 319 -6.51 4.00 0.20
N ALA A 320 -5.80 3.27 1.06
CA ALA A 320 -6.14 1.92 1.50
C ALA A 320 -6.99 1.88 2.79
N SER A 321 -7.38 0.68 3.23
CA SER A 321 -8.09 0.46 4.50
C SER A 321 -7.16 0.61 5.71
N PRO A 322 -7.69 0.92 6.92
CA PRO A 322 -6.86 1.01 8.12
C PRO A 322 -6.13 -0.31 8.44
N SER A 323 -4.94 -0.20 9.01
CA SER A 323 -4.10 -1.35 9.37
C SER A 323 -3.77 -2.26 8.17
N SER A 324 -3.51 -1.67 7.01
CA SER A 324 -3.02 -2.31 5.79
C SER A 324 -1.64 -1.78 5.43
N VAL A 325 -1.04 -2.32 4.39
CA VAL A 325 0.25 -1.85 3.87
C VAL A 325 0.18 -0.40 3.40
N GLY A 326 -0.93 0.00 2.79
CA GLY A 326 -1.05 1.24 2.06
C GLY A 326 -1.21 2.53 2.86
N GLY A 327 -0.93 3.66 2.20
CA GLY A 327 -1.04 5.03 2.69
C GLY A 327 -2.37 5.72 2.43
N GLY A 328 -2.34 7.03 2.31
CA GLY A 328 -3.50 7.89 2.06
C GLY A 328 -4.44 8.06 3.24
N VAL A 329 -5.54 8.82 3.03
CA VAL A 329 -6.63 8.89 3.99
C VAL A 329 -7.38 7.57 3.95
N ARG A 330 -7.45 6.89 5.08
CA ARG A 330 -8.03 5.54 5.14
C ARG A 330 -9.48 5.49 4.65
N THR A 331 -9.84 4.43 3.91
CA THR A 331 -11.20 4.25 3.35
C THR A 331 -12.31 4.40 4.39
N THR A 332 -12.13 3.85 5.60
CA THR A 332 -13.12 3.99 6.68
C THR A 332 -13.20 5.41 7.21
N THR A 333 -12.09 6.17 7.22
CA THR A 333 -12.04 7.57 7.65
C THR A 333 -12.87 8.45 6.72
N ILE A 334 -12.64 8.34 5.39
CA ILE A 334 -13.44 9.03 4.39
C ILE A 334 -14.89 8.58 4.46
N GLY A 335 -15.15 7.27 4.64
CA GLY A 335 -16.51 6.75 4.78
C GLY A 335 -17.25 7.35 5.97
N ILE A 336 -16.61 7.44 7.14
CA ILE A 336 -17.19 8.08 8.34
C ILE A 336 -17.40 9.58 8.09
N PHE A 337 -16.46 10.26 7.44
CA PHE A 337 -16.57 11.67 7.10
C PHE A 337 -17.78 11.94 6.17
N ILE A 338 -17.96 11.16 5.10
CA ILE A 338 -19.09 11.26 4.19
C ILE A 338 -20.42 11.01 4.94
N LEU A 339 -20.48 9.98 5.79
CA LEU A 339 -21.65 9.69 6.61
C LEU A 339 -21.95 10.82 7.60
N TYR A 340 -20.93 11.47 8.14
CA TYR A 340 -21.08 12.63 9.01
C TYR A 340 -21.72 13.81 8.25
N LEU A 341 -21.17 14.16 7.07
CA LEU A 341 -21.73 15.22 6.22
C LEU A 341 -23.19 14.93 5.87
N TYR A 342 -23.48 13.69 5.45
CA TYR A 342 -24.85 13.28 5.14
C TYR A 342 -25.81 13.38 6.35
N SER A 343 -25.37 12.96 7.54
CA SER A 343 -26.14 13.09 8.78
C SER A 343 -26.36 14.55 9.17
N PHE A 344 -25.33 15.37 9.02
CA PHE A 344 -25.37 16.80 9.31
C PHE A 344 -26.40 17.53 8.43
N ILE A 345 -26.37 17.30 7.11
CA ILE A 345 -27.34 17.86 6.15
C ILE A 345 -28.78 17.46 6.52
N ARG A 346 -28.97 16.24 7.04
CA ARG A 346 -30.29 15.76 7.48
C ARG A 346 -30.69 16.17 8.90
N GLY A 347 -29.90 17.01 9.57
CA GLY A 347 -30.14 17.46 10.95
C GLY A 347 -30.08 16.35 12.00
N ARG A 348 -29.36 15.25 11.72
CA ARG A 348 -29.24 14.11 12.65
C ARG A 348 -27.95 14.23 13.47
N ASN A 349 -28.09 14.15 14.79
CA ASN A 349 -26.93 14.24 15.71
C ASN A 349 -26.15 12.92 15.87
N ASN A 350 -26.66 11.80 15.34
CA ASN A 350 -26.08 10.48 15.54
C ASN A 350 -25.93 9.76 14.20
N ILE A 351 -24.77 9.13 14.01
CA ILE A 351 -24.49 8.28 12.84
C ILE A 351 -24.66 6.84 13.28
N ASN A 352 -25.64 6.14 12.67
CA ASN A 352 -25.86 4.72 12.88
C ASN A 352 -25.56 3.97 11.59
N ILE A 353 -24.69 2.96 11.66
CA ILE A 353 -24.39 2.05 10.56
C ILE A 353 -24.35 0.61 11.09
N PHE A 354 -24.88 -0.35 10.34
CA PHE A 354 -25.00 -1.75 10.76
C PHE A 354 -25.62 -1.93 12.16
N ASN A 355 -26.63 -1.13 12.52
CA ASN A 355 -27.30 -1.11 13.82
C ASN A 355 -26.37 -0.78 15.00
N ARG A 356 -25.27 -0.07 14.74
CA ARG A 356 -24.35 0.44 15.77
C ARG A 356 -24.10 1.93 15.58
N ARG A 357 -24.01 2.64 16.69
CA ARG A 357 -23.66 4.07 16.71
C ARG A 357 -22.14 4.22 16.60
N ILE A 358 -21.69 5.11 15.70
CA ILE A 358 -20.28 5.54 15.64
C ILE A 358 -20.01 6.50 16.80
N SER A 359 -18.85 6.35 17.44
CA SER A 359 -18.46 7.22 18.54
C SER A 359 -18.22 8.66 18.08
N ARG A 360 -18.48 9.65 18.94
CA ARG A 360 -18.15 11.06 18.62
C ARG A 360 -16.65 11.24 18.43
N GLU A 361 -15.84 10.50 19.17
CA GLU A 361 -14.39 10.52 19.07
C GLU A 361 -13.89 10.07 17.70
N ASP A 362 -14.48 9.00 17.14
CA ASP A 362 -14.12 8.50 15.80
C ASP A 362 -14.51 9.51 14.71
N ILE A 363 -15.66 10.19 14.88
CA ILE A 363 -16.10 11.24 13.94
C ILE A 363 -15.13 12.44 14.00
N GLN A 364 -14.77 12.90 15.20
CA GLN A 364 -13.80 14.00 15.35
C GLN A 364 -12.44 13.65 14.76
N LYS A 365 -11.93 12.45 15.03
CA LYS A 365 -10.69 11.95 14.42
C LYS A 365 -10.76 11.94 12.89
N ALA A 366 -11.88 11.49 12.32
CA ALA A 366 -12.07 11.47 10.87
C ALA A 366 -12.03 12.89 10.28
N ILE A 367 -12.71 13.85 10.89
CA ILE A 367 -12.71 15.25 10.44
C ILE A 367 -11.29 15.83 10.49
N VAL A 368 -10.59 15.66 11.61
CA VAL A 368 -9.23 16.19 11.79
C VAL A 368 -8.26 15.58 10.78
N VAL A 369 -8.31 14.25 10.60
CA VAL A 369 -7.42 13.57 9.65
C VAL A 369 -7.67 14.05 8.22
N VAL A 370 -8.95 14.10 7.77
CA VAL A 370 -9.27 14.57 6.41
C VAL A 370 -8.81 16.02 6.22
N SER A 371 -9.09 16.91 7.18
CA SER A 371 -8.73 18.34 7.08
C SER A 371 -7.21 18.53 7.03
N LEU A 372 -6.46 17.86 7.91
CA LEU A 372 -4.99 17.96 7.93
C LEU A 372 -4.35 17.37 6.68
N SER A 373 -4.85 16.24 6.20
CA SER A 373 -4.36 15.61 4.97
C SER A 373 -4.61 16.48 3.74
N THR A 374 -5.80 17.07 3.65
CA THR A 374 -6.12 18.01 2.56
C THR A 374 -5.22 19.24 2.61
N LEU A 375 -5.01 19.83 3.81
CA LEU A 375 -4.13 20.97 3.98
C LEU A 375 -2.69 20.63 3.60
N LEU A 376 -2.19 19.46 4.01
CA LEU A 376 -0.85 18.98 3.65
C LEU A 376 -0.68 18.85 2.14
N CYS A 377 -1.62 18.19 1.45
CA CYS A 377 -1.55 18.03 -0.01
C CYS A 377 -1.63 19.38 -0.74
N ILE A 378 -2.53 20.27 -0.33
CA ILE A 378 -2.62 21.61 -0.92
C ILE A 378 -1.30 22.38 -0.70
N SER A 379 -0.72 22.32 0.51
CA SER A 379 0.56 22.99 0.79
C SER A 379 1.70 22.41 -0.05
N ALA A 380 1.73 21.10 -0.25
CA ALA A 380 2.74 20.45 -1.10
C ALA A 380 2.60 20.86 -2.56
N VAL A 381 1.37 20.84 -3.11
CA VAL A 381 1.11 21.31 -4.48
C VAL A 381 1.52 22.78 -4.64
N PHE A 382 1.22 23.62 -3.64
CA PHE A 382 1.58 25.04 -3.69
C PHE A 382 3.10 25.26 -3.71
N ILE A 383 3.83 24.50 -2.87
CA ILE A 383 5.30 24.59 -2.85
C ILE A 383 5.87 24.10 -4.20
N LEU A 384 5.42 22.94 -4.71
CA LEU A 384 5.90 22.39 -5.97
C LEU A 384 5.57 23.30 -7.14
N SER A 385 4.41 23.95 -7.16
CA SER A 385 4.06 24.90 -8.23
C SER A 385 4.93 26.16 -8.25
N ALA A 386 5.65 26.45 -7.16
CA ALA A 386 6.61 27.54 -7.10
C ALA A 386 8.04 27.12 -7.45
N THR A 387 8.36 25.82 -7.42
CA THR A 387 9.71 25.28 -7.65
C THR A 387 9.83 24.55 -8.98
N GLU A 388 8.73 23.99 -9.50
CA GLU A 388 8.71 23.13 -10.68
C GLU A 388 7.90 23.74 -11.81
N ASP A 389 8.43 23.69 -13.02
CA ASP A 389 7.79 24.25 -14.24
C ASP A 389 6.92 23.15 -14.90
N ALA A 390 5.90 22.67 -14.17
CA ALA A 390 5.04 21.57 -14.59
C ALA A 390 3.55 21.96 -14.54
N PRO A 391 2.68 21.33 -15.36
CA PRO A 391 1.24 21.57 -15.32
C PRO A 391 0.66 21.29 -13.93
N LEU A 392 -0.25 22.14 -13.45
CA LEU A 392 -0.86 22.01 -12.13
C LEU A 392 -1.51 20.64 -11.91
N LEU A 393 -2.15 20.08 -12.94
CA LEU A 393 -2.77 18.73 -12.86
C LEU A 393 -1.74 17.65 -12.55
N SER A 394 -0.58 17.72 -13.20
CA SER A 394 0.51 16.76 -12.99
C SER A 394 1.06 16.88 -11.57
N LEU A 395 1.23 18.10 -11.05
CA LEU A 395 1.66 18.33 -9.65
C LEU A 395 0.64 17.76 -8.65
N VAL A 396 -0.65 17.99 -8.87
CA VAL A 396 -1.72 17.41 -8.02
C VAL A 396 -1.69 15.89 -8.07
N PHE A 397 -1.46 15.32 -9.25
CA PHE A 397 -1.39 13.86 -9.44
C PHE A 397 -0.20 13.25 -8.68
N GLU A 398 1.01 13.83 -8.83
CA GLU A 398 2.22 13.36 -8.12
C GLU A 398 2.08 13.48 -6.60
N VAL A 399 1.58 14.62 -6.11
CA VAL A 399 1.34 14.80 -4.66
C VAL A 399 0.32 13.80 -4.14
N ALA A 400 -0.76 13.54 -4.89
CA ALA A 400 -1.76 12.55 -4.50
C ALA A 400 -1.18 11.13 -4.52
N SER A 401 -0.32 10.81 -5.50
CA SER A 401 0.38 9.53 -5.59
C SER A 401 1.37 9.34 -4.44
N ALA A 402 2.19 10.33 -4.15
CA ALA A 402 3.14 10.30 -3.04
C ALA A 402 2.43 10.19 -1.68
N PHE A 403 1.37 10.99 -1.45
CA PHE A 403 0.57 10.94 -0.23
C PHE A 403 -0.19 9.63 -0.07
N GLY A 404 -0.76 9.11 -1.16
CA GLY A 404 -1.45 7.84 -1.23
C GLY A 404 -0.52 6.64 -1.12
N THR A 405 0.80 6.84 -1.23
CA THR A 405 1.81 5.78 -1.40
C THR A 405 1.40 4.84 -2.54
N THR A 406 1.12 5.41 -3.71
CA THR A 406 0.56 4.66 -4.84
C THR A 406 1.61 4.28 -5.86
N GLY A 407 2.47 5.21 -6.29
CA GLY A 407 3.53 4.94 -7.27
C GLY A 407 3.16 5.23 -8.73
N LEU A 408 1.95 5.73 -9.01
CA LEU A 408 1.60 6.22 -10.34
C LEU A 408 2.23 7.60 -10.57
N SER A 409 2.86 7.81 -11.73
CA SER A 409 3.52 9.07 -12.11
C SER A 409 3.09 9.53 -13.51
N LEU A 410 3.11 10.85 -13.71
CA LEU A 410 2.98 11.50 -15.02
C LEU A 410 4.34 11.92 -15.61
N GLY A 411 5.45 11.40 -15.04
CA GLY A 411 6.80 11.64 -15.50
C GLY A 411 7.42 12.94 -14.95
N ILE A 412 6.93 13.47 -13.81
CA ILE A 412 7.60 14.60 -13.14
C ILE A 412 8.69 14.10 -12.19
N THR A 413 8.51 12.92 -11.62
CA THR A 413 9.48 12.29 -10.73
C THR A 413 10.51 11.43 -11.46
N ASP A 414 10.35 11.22 -12.76
CA ASP A 414 11.24 10.42 -13.62
C ASP A 414 12.41 11.26 -14.16
#